data_a4d489c088ef09ac9bee83f1d79bea89
#
_entry.id   a4d489c088ef09ac9bee83f1d79bea89
#
_cell.length_a   1.000
_cell.length_b   1.000
_cell.length_c   1.000
_cell.angle_alpha   90.00
_cell.angle_beta   90.00
_cell.angle_gamma   90.00
#
_symmetry.space_group_name_H-M   'P 1'
#
loop_
_entity.id
_entity.type
_entity.pdbx_description
1 polymer ?
#
loop_
_entity_poly.entity_id
_entity_poly.type
_entity_poly.pdbx_seq_one_letter_code
_entity_poly.pdbx_strand_id
1 'polypeptide(L)'
;DTILSRHDYPEPVSQLLGEAVALTALLGAALKFEGKFILQASTDGPVDLLVADYQVPGQLRGYARFSADCVAALGSGGGVSQLLGQGHFAMTIDRGSEMERYQRVVPLEGESLTEAADTYFRQSEQLPTFIRLAVAKHYRAGQAERSWTWRAGGLLVQKLTREGGHGPSGGDFEEEDWMRARALAETVEDHELLDPLLSPDRLLYRLFHEEQVRAYPAINLETYCSCSRERVEELLRRF
;
A
#
# COMPACT_ATOMS: atom_id res chain seq x y z
N ASP A 1 -6.74 -11.10 -3.69
CA ASP A 1 -7.17 -11.89 -4.85
C ASP A 1 -8.29 -11.19 -5.63
N THR A 2 -9.44 -10.89 -5.03
CA THR A 2 -10.65 -10.35 -5.69
C THR A 2 -10.42 -9.08 -6.54
N ILE A 3 -9.49 -8.20 -6.16
CA ILE A 3 -9.15 -7.00 -6.94
C ILE A 3 -8.40 -7.40 -8.21
N LEU A 4 -7.41 -8.28 -8.08
CA LEU A 4 -6.55 -8.68 -9.18
C LEU A 4 -7.26 -9.57 -10.21
N SER A 5 -8.27 -10.34 -9.77
CA SER A 5 -9.05 -11.22 -10.65
C SER A 5 -10.11 -10.51 -11.50
N ARG A 6 -10.32 -9.19 -11.31
CA ARG A 6 -11.31 -8.43 -12.11
C ARG A 6 -10.86 -8.13 -13.53
N HIS A 7 -9.55 -8.18 -13.78
CA HIS A 7 -8.94 -7.93 -15.07
C HIS A 7 -7.89 -9.01 -15.34
N ASP A 8 -7.62 -9.26 -16.61
CA ASP A 8 -6.61 -10.22 -17.01
C ASP A 8 -5.22 -9.56 -17.01
N TYR A 9 -4.71 -9.33 -15.79
CA TYR A 9 -3.40 -8.74 -15.60
C TYR A 9 -2.28 -9.78 -15.77
N PRO A 10 -1.21 -9.47 -16.54
CA PRO A 10 0.03 -10.24 -16.47
C PRO A 10 0.58 -10.33 -15.05
N GLU A 11 1.30 -11.40 -14.74
CA GLU A 11 1.81 -11.65 -13.39
C GLU A 11 2.61 -10.47 -12.79
N PRO A 12 3.55 -9.83 -13.52
CA PRO A 12 4.27 -8.68 -12.99
C PRO A 12 3.37 -7.48 -12.66
N VAL A 13 2.33 -7.25 -13.48
CA VAL A 13 1.35 -6.18 -13.25
C VAL A 13 0.46 -6.50 -12.05
N SER A 14 0.07 -7.78 -11.89
CA SER A 14 -0.69 -8.24 -10.72
C SER A 14 0.10 -8.07 -9.43
N GLN A 15 1.39 -8.37 -9.44
CA GLN A 15 2.27 -8.18 -8.30
C GLN A 15 2.37 -6.71 -7.92
N LEU A 16 2.69 -5.85 -8.88
CA LEU A 16 2.79 -4.40 -8.68
C LEU A 16 1.48 -3.78 -8.15
N LEU A 17 0.34 -4.17 -8.74
CA LEU A 17 -0.97 -3.71 -8.26
C LEU A 17 -1.28 -4.25 -6.86
N GLY A 18 -0.87 -5.47 -6.55
CA GLY A 18 -0.97 -6.06 -5.22
C GLY A 18 -0.19 -5.27 -4.17
N GLU A 19 1.03 -4.84 -4.49
CA GLU A 19 1.85 -3.96 -3.65
C GLU A 19 1.18 -2.60 -3.43
N ALA A 20 0.66 -1.98 -4.50
CA ALA A 20 -0.06 -0.71 -4.40
C ALA A 20 -1.29 -0.81 -3.51
N VAL A 21 -2.07 -1.88 -3.63
CA VAL A 21 -3.27 -2.12 -2.80
C VAL A 21 -2.89 -2.37 -1.34
N ALA A 22 -1.82 -3.14 -1.07
CA ALA A 22 -1.34 -3.39 0.28
C ALA A 22 -0.82 -2.10 0.94
N LEU A 23 -0.02 -1.32 0.22
CA LEU A 23 0.46 -0.01 0.68
C LEU A 23 -0.70 0.93 0.99
N THR A 24 -1.68 1.00 0.10
CA THR A 24 -2.88 1.83 0.26
C THR A 24 -3.70 1.42 1.48
N ALA A 25 -3.82 0.12 1.75
CA ALA A 25 -4.50 -0.40 2.93
C ALA A 25 -3.78 0.00 4.23
N LEU A 26 -2.44 -0.15 4.28
CA LEU A 26 -1.64 0.22 5.45
C LEU A 26 -1.74 1.72 5.74
N LEU A 27 -1.56 2.55 4.72
CA LEU A 27 -1.60 4.00 4.86
C LEU A 27 -3.01 4.50 5.19
N GLY A 28 -4.01 4.01 4.47
CA GLY A 28 -5.41 4.39 4.70
C GLY A 28 -5.92 4.01 6.08
N ALA A 29 -5.47 2.86 6.62
CA ALA A 29 -5.84 2.43 7.98
C ALA A 29 -5.07 3.19 9.08
N ALA A 30 -3.84 3.65 8.80
CA ALA A 30 -3.02 4.40 9.75
C ALA A 30 -3.46 5.87 9.90
N LEU A 31 -3.99 6.45 8.85
CA LEU A 31 -4.41 7.85 8.84
C LEU A 31 -5.78 8.02 9.51
N LYS A 32 -5.86 8.95 10.48
CA LYS A 32 -7.14 9.30 11.14
C LYS A 32 -7.89 10.33 10.28
N PHE A 33 -8.68 9.87 9.34
CA PHE A 33 -9.53 10.73 8.52
C PHE A 33 -10.87 10.06 8.21
N GLU A 34 -11.85 10.86 7.83
CA GLU A 34 -13.07 10.39 7.18
C GLU A 34 -12.94 10.63 5.67
N GLY A 35 -13.42 9.69 4.85
CA GLY A 35 -13.37 9.83 3.40
C GLY A 35 -12.50 8.79 2.72
N LYS A 36 -11.76 9.20 1.72
CA LYS A 36 -11.01 8.33 0.83
C LYS A 36 -9.53 8.73 0.79
N PHE A 37 -8.66 7.73 0.88
CA PHE A 37 -7.24 7.83 0.57
C PHE A 37 -6.98 7.22 -0.81
N ILE A 38 -6.28 7.93 -1.66
CA ILE A 38 -5.96 7.53 -3.03
C ILE A 38 -4.46 7.56 -3.21
N LEU A 39 -3.91 6.45 -3.62
CA LEU A 39 -2.54 6.31 -4.08
C LEU A 39 -2.57 6.22 -5.60
N GLN A 40 -1.76 7.02 -6.29
CA GLN A 40 -1.67 7.03 -7.73
C GLN A 40 -0.22 7.14 -8.19
N ALA A 41 0.19 6.29 -9.12
CA ALA A 41 1.40 6.48 -9.91
C ALA A 41 1.01 6.74 -11.38
N SER A 42 1.59 7.77 -11.97
CA SER A 42 1.45 8.10 -13.40
C SER A 42 2.86 8.17 -13.98
N THR A 43 3.16 7.30 -14.96
CA THR A 43 4.52 7.03 -15.38
C THR A 43 4.64 6.92 -16.91
N ASP A 44 5.86 6.86 -17.41
CA ASP A 44 6.17 6.65 -18.83
C ASP A 44 6.51 5.19 -19.17
N GLY A 45 6.43 4.30 -18.17
CA GLY A 45 6.75 2.88 -18.33
C GLY A 45 5.61 2.04 -18.90
N PRO A 46 5.84 0.71 -19.04
CA PRO A 46 4.82 -0.25 -19.47
C PRO A 46 3.52 -0.23 -18.67
N VAL A 47 3.56 0.12 -17.38
CA VAL A 47 2.40 0.43 -16.53
C VAL A 47 2.36 1.94 -16.37
N ASP A 48 1.56 2.61 -17.19
CA ASP A 48 1.50 4.08 -17.25
C ASP A 48 0.55 4.71 -16.23
N LEU A 49 -0.35 3.92 -15.65
CA LEU A 49 -1.25 4.35 -14.57
C LEU A 49 -1.47 3.22 -13.57
N LEU A 50 -1.22 3.52 -12.31
CA LEU A 50 -1.52 2.64 -11.18
C LEU A 50 -2.32 3.45 -10.16
N VAL A 51 -3.49 2.94 -9.77
CA VAL A 51 -4.36 3.60 -8.79
C VAL A 51 -4.84 2.58 -7.78
N ALA A 52 -4.75 2.93 -6.51
CA ALA A 52 -5.39 2.18 -5.44
C ALA A 52 -6.11 3.14 -4.49
N ASP A 53 -7.32 2.79 -4.11
CA ASP A 53 -8.17 3.58 -3.22
C ASP A 53 -8.46 2.81 -1.94
N TYR A 54 -8.43 3.50 -0.81
CA TYR A 54 -8.98 3.06 0.46
C TYR A 54 -10.06 4.01 0.92
N GLN A 55 -11.25 3.51 1.13
CA GLN A 55 -12.33 4.28 1.74
C GLN A 55 -12.62 3.74 3.13
N VAL A 56 -12.64 4.63 4.12
CA VAL A 56 -12.96 4.30 5.51
C VAL A 56 -14.36 3.67 5.58
N PRO A 57 -14.54 2.54 6.32
CA PRO A 57 -13.62 1.92 7.26
C PRO A 57 -12.88 0.66 6.73
N GLY A 58 -12.53 0.51 5.48
CA GLY A 58 -11.80 -0.68 5.03
C GLY A 58 -12.13 -1.13 3.61
N GLN A 59 -12.75 -0.27 2.82
CA GLN A 59 -13.09 -0.59 1.44
C GLN A 59 -11.92 -0.29 0.50
N LEU A 60 -11.52 -1.28 -0.29
CA LEU A 60 -10.38 -1.20 -1.20
C LEU A 60 -10.79 -1.37 -2.65
N ARG A 61 -10.12 -0.63 -3.52
CA ARG A 61 -10.16 -0.77 -4.96
C ARG A 61 -8.76 -0.58 -5.52
N GLY A 62 -8.46 -1.24 -6.64
CA GLY A 62 -7.21 -1.08 -7.36
C GLY A 62 -7.41 -1.24 -8.86
N TYR A 63 -6.61 -0.53 -9.65
CA TYR A 63 -6.60 -0.57 -11.10
C TYR A 63 -5.20 -0.25 -11.64
N ALA A 64 -4.79 -0.97 -12.67
CA ALA A 64 -3.58 -0.68 -13.43
C ALA A 64 -3.92 -0.58 -14.91
N ARG A 65 -3.36 0.43 -15.59
CA ARG A 65 -3.35 0.52 -17.04
C ARG A 65 -1.95 0.19 -17.53
N PHE A 66 -1.85 -0.68 -18.53
CA PHE A 66 -0.57 -1.18 -19.01
C PHE A 66 -0.60 -1.45 -20.52
N SER A 67 0.57 -1.46 -21.13
CA SER A 67 0.78 -1.92 -22.50
C SER A 67 1.18 -3.40 -22.48
N ALA A 68 0.32 -4.26 -23.00
CA ALA A 68 0.56 -5.70 -23.02
C ALA A 68 1.85 -6.07 -23.77
N ASP A 69 2.10 -5.41 -24.91
CA ASP A 69 3.29 -5.66 -25.74
C ASP A 69 4.58 -5.26 -25.01
N CYS A 70 4.57 -4.09 -24.32
CA CYS A 70 5.71 -3.64 -23.57
C CYS A 70 6.01 -4.52 -22.34
N VAL A 71 4.96 -4.96 -21.62
CA VAL A 71 5.10 -5.88 -20.49
C VAL A 71 5.63 -7.23 -20.95
N ALA A 72 5.11 -7.78 -22.08
CA ALA A 72 5.59 -9.03 -22.65
C ALA A 72 7.07 -8.95 -23.08
N ALA A 73 7.51 -7.81 -23.60
CA ALA A 73 8.90 -7.57 -24.00
C ALA A 73 9.89 -7.58 -22.84
N LEU A 74 9.46 -7.26 -21.61
CA LEU A 74 10.30 -7.34 -20.40
C LEU A 74 10.60 -8.79 -19.97
N GLY A 75 9.78 -9.75 -20.42
CA GLY A 75 9.90 -11.16 -20.01
C GLY A 75 9.59 -11.38 -18.52
N SER A 76 9.95 -12.56 -18.03
CA SER A 76 9.68 -12.97 -16.63
C SER A 76 10.58 -12.30 -15.58
N GLY A 77 11.52 -11.45 -15.99
CA GLY A 77 12.50 -10.78 -15.11
C GLY A 77 12.27 -9.28 -14.95
N GLY A 78 11.18 -8.72 -15.49
CA GLY A 78 10.88 -7.28 -15.38
C GLY A 78 10.61 -6.87 -13.93
N GLY A 79 11.58 -6.16 -13.31
CA GLY A 79 11.40 -5.58 -11.97
C GLY A 79 10.40 -4.42 -11.96
N VAL A 80 9.96 -4.02 -10.77
CA VAL A 80 9.02 -2.89 -10.57
C VAL A 80 9.51 -1.62 -11.25
N SER A 81 10.81 -1.33 -11.18
CA SER A 81 11.43 -0.18 -11.84
C SER A 81 11.25 -0.17 -13.36
N GLN A 82 11.32 -1.34 -13.99
CA GLN A 82 11.13 -1.48 -15.44
C GLN A 82 9.65 -1.38 -15.85
N LEU A 83 8.73 -1.74 -14.96
CA LEU A 83 7.30 -1.60 -15.19
C LEU A 83 6.82 -0.16 -15.09
N LEU A 84 7.35 0.59 -14.11
CA LEU A 84 6.90 1.96 -13.85
C LEU A 84 7.70 3.00 -14.66
N GLY A 85 9.02 2.81 -14.88
CA GLY A 85 9.83 3.86 -15.51
C GLY A 85 9.89 5.12 -14.65
N GLN A 86 9.84 6.30 -15.28
CA GLN A 86 9.85 7.59 -14.59
C GLN A 86 8.45 8.21 -14.56
N GLY A 87 8.18 9.01 -13.54
CA GLY A 87 6.88 9.65 -13.44
C GLY A 87 6.62 10.34 -12.11
N HIS A 88 5.39 10.26 -11.66
CA HIS A 88 4.94 10.91 -10.45
C HIS A 88 4.14 9.93 -9.57
N PHE A 89 4.42 10.02 -8.28
CA PHE A 89 3.69 9.29 -7.25
C PHE A 89 2.91 10.29 -6.41
N ALA A 90 1.62 10.12 -6.33
CA ALA A 90 0.71 11.02 -5.63
C ALA A 90 -0.07 10.29 -4.54
N MET A 91 -0.19 10.94 -3.39
CA MET A 91 -1.11 10.55 -2.33
C MET A 91 -2.14 11.65 -2.12
N THR A 92 -3.41 11.26 -2.11
CA THR A 92 -4.54 12.19 -2.00
C THR A 92 -5.48 11.75 -0.89
N ILE A 93 -5.85 12.68 -0.01
CA ILE A 93 -6.92 12.52 0.97
C ILE A 93 -8.11 13.33 0.48
N ASP A 94 -9.21 12.64 0.17
CA ASP A 94 -10.48 13.23 -0.25
C ASP A 94 -11.51 13.05 0.87
N ARG A 95 -11.83 14.15 1.55
CA ARG A 95 -12.77 14.20 2.67
C ARG A 95 -14.20 14.49 2.23
N GLY A 96 -14.47 14.52 0.92
CA GLY A 96 -15.78 14.81 0.35
C GLY A 96 -15.93 16.23 -0.19
N SER A 97 -17.15 16.56 -0.65
CA SER A 97 -17.41 17.77 -1.44
C SER A 97 -17.28 19.09 -0.69
N GLU A 98 -17.28 19.07 0.64
CA GLU A 98 -17.24 20.29 1.48
C GLU A 98 -15.83 20.64 1.98
N MET A 99 -14.85 19.79 1.73
CA MET A 99 -13.46 19.99 2.16
C MET A 99 -12.51 19.96 0.97
N GLU A 100 -11.46 20.78 1.03
CA GLU A 100 -10.40 20.75 0.03
C GLU A 100 -9.67 19.38 0.05
N ARG A 101 -9.38 18.88 -1.13
CA ARG A 101 -8.54 17.69 -1.30
C ARG A 101 -7.12 18.02 -0.91
N TYR A 102 -6.57 17.25 0.01
CA TYR A 102 -5.15 17.31 0.29
C TYR A 102 -4.41 16.34 -0.64
N GLN A 103 -3.54 16.88 -1.48
CA GLN A 103 -2.73 16.08 -2.40
C GLN A 103 -1.27 16.51 -2.31
N ARG A 104 -0.41 15.50 -2.26
CA ARG A 104 1.04 15.67 -2.41
C ARG A 104 1.53 14.78 -3.53
N VAL A 105 2.51 15.27 -4.27
CA VAL A 105 3.11 14.60 -5.42
C VAL A 105 4.61 14.60 -5.24
N VAL A 106 5.24 13.44 -5.43
CA VAL A 106 6.70 13.28 -5.45
C VAL A 106 7.13 12.63 -6.76
N PRO A 107 8.37 12.86 -7.22
CA PRO A 107 8.91 12.15 -8.35
C PRO A 107 8.94 10.64 -8.08
N LEU A 108 8.71 9.85 -9.11
CA LEU A 108 8.94 8.42 -9.15
C LEU A 108 10.10 8.17 -10.12
N GLU A 109 11.24 7.78 -9.59
CA GLU A 109 12.49 7.66 -10.35
C GLU A 109 12.88 6.19 -10.57
N GLY A 110 11.88 5.33 -10.79
CA GLY A 110 12.13 3.98 -11.27
C GLY A 110 12.51 2.93 -10.22
N GLU A 111 12.30 3.21 -8.95
CA GLU A 111 12.57 2.26 -7.88
C GLU A 111 11.29 1.48 -7.47
N SER A 112 11.13 1.18 -6.20
CA SER A 112 9.94 0.49 -5.68
C SER A 112 8.87 1.45 -5.21
N LEU A 113 7.63 0.98 -5.07
CA LEU A 113 6.55 1.76 -4.46
C LEU A 113 6.84 2.10 -2.98
N THR A 114 7.57 1.23 -2.28
CA THR A 114 8.00 1.49 -0.90
C THR A 114 9.01 2.62 -0.80
N GLU A 115 9.94 2.71 -1.75
CA GLU A 115 10.92 3.80 -1.82
C GLU A 115 10.27 5.13 -2.19
N ALA A 116 9.31 5.11 -3.13
CA ALA A 116 8.50 6.27 -3.45
C ALA A 116 7.68 6.76 -2.24
N ALA A 117 7.11 5.83 -1.46
CA ALA A 117 6.41 6.16 -0.24
C ALA A 117 7.34 6.69 0.86
N ASP A 118 8.54 6.10 1.04
CA ASP A 118 9.54 6.62 1.98
C ASP A 118 9.95 8.05 1.61
N THR A 119 10.21 8.30 0.34
CA THR A 119 10.51 9.63 -0.19
C THR A 119 9.38 10.62 0.10
N TYR A 120 8.13 10.19 -0.09
CA TYR A 120 6.97 10.99 0.24
C TYR A 120 6.94 11.35 1.73
N PHE A 121 7.06 10.37 2.63
CA PHE A 121 7.00 10.62 4.08
C PHE A 121 8.15 11.48 4.57
N ARG A 122 9.36 11.26 4.04
CA ARG A 122 10.54 12.04 4.39
C ARG A 122 10.44 13.50 3.93
N GLN A 123 10.00 13.73 2.68
CA GLN A 123 9.99 15.06 2.08
C GLN A 123 8.74 15.87 2.41
N SER A 124 7.59 15.22 2.47
CA SER A 124 6.29 15.90 2.60
C SER A 124 5.75 15.92 4.03
N GLU A 125 5.93 14.84 4.77
CA GLU A 125 5.37 14.68 6.12
C GLU A 125 6.43 14.81 7.22
N GLN A 126 7.72 14.72 6.87
CA GLN A 126 8.87 14.73 7.81
C GLN A 126 8.74 13.64 8.89
N LEU A 127 8.12 12.52 8.54
CA LEU A 127 7.91 11.38 9.41
C LEU A 127 8.81 10.20 8.98
N PRO A 128 9.80 9.81 9.81
CA PRO A 128 10.56 8.60 9.58
C PRO A 128 9.62 7.41 9.52
N THR A 129 9.67 6.67 8.42
CA THR A 129 8.74 5.57 8.13
C THR A 129 9.53 4.36 7.63
N PHE A 130 9.17 3.18 8.09
CA PHE A 130 9.63 1.91 7.56
C PHE A 130 8.44 1.18 6.95
N ILE A 131 8.58 0.68 5.73
CA ILE A 131 7.56 -0.07 5.02
C ILE A 131 8.17 -1.34 4.44
N ARG A 132 7.53 -2.48 4.70
CA ARG A 132 7.79 -3.74 4.04
C ARG A 132 6.50 -4.25 3.42
N LEU A 133 6.55 -4.63 2.15
CA LEU A 133 5.42 -5.22 1.42
C LEU A 133 5.85 -6.58 0.87
N ALA A 134 4.92 -7.51 0.84
CA ALA A 134 5.09 -8.79 0.19
C ALA A 134 3.82 -9.16 -0.58
N VAL A 135 3.98 -9.60 -1.83
CA VAL A 135 2.89 -10.06 -2.70
C VAL A 135 3.33 -11.31 -3.42
N ALA A 136 2.55 -12.37 -3.33
CA ALA A 136 2.84 -13.60 -4.06
C ALA A 136 1.57 -14.39 -4.37
N LYS A 137 1.69 -15.30 -5.33
CA LYS A 137 0.71 -16.35 -5.58
C LYS A 137 0.82 -17.42 -4.49
N HIS A 138 -0.31 -17.72 -3.87
CA HIS A 138 -0.43 -18.79 -2.87
C HIS A 138 -1.21 -19.94 -3.46
N TYR A 139 -0.66 -21.15 -3.34
CA TYR A 139 -1.30 -22.38 -3.80
C TYR A 139 -2.17 -22.97 -2.68
N ARG A 140 -3.47 -23.15 -2.95
CA ARG A 140 -4.36 -23.86 -2.03
C ARG A 140 -4.46 -25.33 -2.42
N ALA A 141 -3.87 -26.21 -1.60
CA ALA A 141 -4.04 -27.64 -1.71
C ALA A 141 -5.37 -28.08 -1.07
N GLY A 142 -6.11 -29.00 -1.70
CA GLY A 142 -7.27 -29.66 -1.07
C GLY A 142 -8.65 -29.20 -1.55
N GLN A 143 -8.76 -28.32 -2.51
CA GLN A 143 -10.01 -28.10 -3.26
C GLN A 143 -10.00 -28.91 -4.56
N ALA A 144 -11.19 -29.27 -5.08
CA ALA A 144 -11.35 -30.10 -6.28
C ALA A 144 -10.69 -29.50 -7.54
N GLU A 145 -10.45 -28.20 -7.56
CA GLU A 145 -9.65 -27.49 -8.56
C GLU A 145 -8.43 -26.87 -7.90
N ARG A 146 -7.25 -27.09 -8.50
CA ARG A 146 -5.99 -26.45 -8.11
C ARG A 146 -6.13 -24.96 -8.34
N SER A 147 -6.31 -24.17 -7.28
CA SER A 147 -6.47 -22.74 -7.42
C SER A 147 -5.27 -21.97 -6.84
N TRP A 148 -4.67 -21.15 -7.69
CA TRP A 148 -3.74 -20.14 -7.26
C TRP A 148 -4.51 -18.88 -6.85
N THR A 149 -4.18 -18.34 -5.70
CA THR A 149 -4.77 -17.08 -5.23
C THR A 149 -3.67 -16.10 -4.89
N TRP A 150 -3.90 -14.84 -5.13
CA TRP A 150 -2.98 -13.78 -4.73
C TRP A 150 -3.13 -13.47 -3.24
N ARG A 151 -1.99 -13.35 -2.59
CA ARG A 151 -1.91 -12.81 -1.23
C ARG A 151 -1.01 -11.61 -1.21
N ALA A 152 -1.34 -10.65 -0.35
CA ALA A 152 -0.53 -9.50 -0.05
C ALA A 152 -0.49 -9.30 1.47
N GLY A 153 0.64 -8.90 1.97
CA GLY A 153 0.86 -8.51 3.34
C GLY A 153 1.80 -7.32 3.41
N GLY A 154 1.82 -6.65 4.55
CA GLY A 154 2.74 -5.55 4.75
C GLY A 154 2.85 -5.15 6.21
N LEU A 155 3.97 -4.52 6.53
CA LEU A 155 4.27 -3.90 7.80
C LEU A 155 4.65 -2.44 7.57
N LEU A 156 4.02 -1.55 8.33
CA LEU A 156 4.35 -0.14 8.37
C LEU A 156 4.68 0.25 9.81
N VAL A 157 5.83 0.85 10.02
CA VAL A 157 6.25 1.43 11.31
C VAL A 157 6.60 2.89 11.07
N GLN A 158 6.05 3.77 11.89
CA GLN A 158 6.22 5.20 11.73
C GLN A 158 6.53 5.87 13.06
N LYS A 159 7.56 6.72 13.05
CA LYS A 159 7.88 7.56 14.21
C LYS A 159 6.92 8.74 14.26
N LEU A 160 6.06 8.77 15.27
CA LEU A 160 5.16 9.89 15.50
C LEU A 160 5.84 10.92 16.38
N THR A 161 5.80 12.20 16.00
CA THR A 161 6.22 13.29 16.86
C THR A 161 5.21 13.52 17.98
N ARG A 162 5.68 13.66 19.22
CA ARG A 162 4.80 14.04 20.32
C ARG A 162 4.35 15.48 20.16
N GLU A 163 3.06 15.69 19.97
CA GLU A 163 2.48 17.03 20.06
C GLU A 163 2.61 17.56 21.49
N GLY A 164 3.27 18.71 21.67
CA GLY A 164 3.17 19.52 22.89
C GLY A 164 4.07 19.15 24.08
N GLY A 165 5.23 18.58 23.87
CA GLY A 165 6.15 18.24 24.96
C GLY A 165 7.25 19.26 25.22
N HIS A 166 7.03 20.26 26.11
CA HIS A 166 8.12 20.94 26.84
C HIS A 166 8.55 20.02 27.99
N GLY A 167 9.21 18.92 27.68
CA GLY A 167 9.88 18.05 28.64
C GLY A 167 11.39 18.12 28.44
N PRO A 168 12.22 17.91 29.47
CA PRO A 168 13.66 18.00 29.33
C PRO A 168 14.17 16.90 28.40
N SER A 169 14.90 17.28 27.35
CA SER A 169 15.90 16.51 26.58
C SER A 169 15.52 15.07 26.21
N GLY A 170 14.47 14.86 25.42
CA GLY A 170 14.10 13.52 24.94
C GLY A 170 14.69 13.14 23.57
N GLY A 171 15.44 14.01 22.90
CA GLY A 171 15.87 13.79 21.51
C GLY A 171 16.69 12.52 21.29
N ASP A 172 17.63 12.22 22.15
CA ASP A 172 18.52 11.06 21.99
C ASP A 172 17.77 9.74 22.28
N PHE A 173 16.93 9.69 23.31
CA PHE A 173 16.13 8.51 23.64
C PHE A 173 15.07 8.20 22.56
N GLU A 174 14.43 9.22 21.99
CA GLU A 174 13.44 9.03 20.93
C GLU A 174 14.09 8.51 19.63
N GLU A 175 15.34 8.88 19.36
CA GLU A 175 16.08 8.37 18.21
C GLU A 175 16.53 6.93 18.42
N GLU A 176 17.01 6.57 19.60
CA GLU A 176 17.38 5.19 19.95
C GLU A 176 16.17 4.26 19.89
N ASP A 177 15.02 4.69 20.40
CA ASP A 177 13.76 3.93 20.32
C ASP A 177 13.31 3.70 18.87
N TRP A 178 13.43 4.72 18.03
CA TRP A 178 13.15 4.59 16.60
C TRP A 178 14.10 3.61 15.90
N MET A 179 15.40 3.75 16.14
CA MET A 179 16.40 2.86 15.54
C MET A 179 16.17 1.40 15.96
N ARG A 180 15.83 1.17 17.23
CA ARG A 180 15.51 -0.16 17.75
C ARG A 180 14.23 -0.72 17.11
N ALA A 181 13.14 0.06 17.09
CA ALA A 181 11.89 -0.37 16.49
C ALA A 181 12.04 -0.68 14.99
N ARG A 182 12.81 0.13 14.29
CA ARG A 182 13.15 -0.09 12.90
C ARG A 182 13.98 -1.36 12.69
N ALA A 183 15.02 -1.58 13.49
CA ALA A 183 15.86 -2.76 13.42
C ALA A 183 15.03 -4.06 13.65
N LEU A 184 14.10 -4.03 14.61
CA LEU A 184 13.16 -5.13 14.85
C LEU A 184 12.23 -5.34 13.65
N ALA A 185 11.67 -4.27 13.08
CA ALA A 185 10.81 -4.35 11.91
C ALA A 185 11.55 -4.90 10.66
N GLU A 186 12.82 -4.56 10.48
CA GLU A 186 13.65 -5.05 9.37
C GLU A 186 13.87 -6.57 9.40
N THR A 187 13.65 -7.22 10.54
CA THR A 187 13.75 -8.69 10.66
C THR A 187 12.55 -9.43 10.09
N VAL A 188 11.47 -8.74 9.72
CA VAL A 188 10.30 -9.38 9.12
C VAL A 188 10.64 -9.95 7.74
N GLU A 189 10.20 -11.16 7.48
CA GLU A 189 10.41 -11.82 6.20
C GLU A 189 9.12 -11.88 5.38
N ASP A 190 9.25 -11.94 4.04
CA ASP A 190 8.10 -11.95 3.12
C ASP A 190 7.16 -13.13 3.38
N HIS A 191 7.72 -14.30 3.72
CA HIS A 191 6.93 -15.49 4.02
C HIS A 191 6.05 -15.30 5.26
N GLU A 192 6.47 -14.50 6.26
CA GLU A 192 5.69 -14.20 7.46
C GLU A 192 4.52 -13.26 7.14
N LEU A 193 4.76 -12.26 6.28
CA LEU A 193 3.70 -11.36 5.80
C LEU A 193 2.66 -12.08 4.94
N LEU A 194 3.05 -13.17 4.31
CA LEU A 194 2.19 -13.95 3.40
C LEU A 194 1.58 -15.19 4.04
N ASP A 195 1.98 -15.58 5.27
CA ASP A 195 1.48 -16.78 5.93
C ASP A 195 0.01 -16.59 6.36
N PRO A 196 -0.94 -17.42 5.84
CA PRO A 196 -2.34 -17.35 6.23
C PRO A 196 -2.60 -17.78 7.68
N LEU A 197 -1.65 -18.48 8.31
CA LEU A 197 -1.78 -18.98 9.67
C LEU A 197 -1.14 -18.05 10.72
N LEU A 198 -0.33 -17.11 10.29
CA LEU A 198 0.28 -16.11 11.16
C LEU A 198 -0.62 -14.89 11.24
N SER A 199 -1.29 -14.72 12.37
CA SER A 199 -2.11 -13.52 12.60
C SER A 199 -1.25 -12.27 12.80
N PRO A 200 -1.74 -11.08 12.45
CA PRO A 200 -1.03 -9.81 12.67
C PRO A 200 -0.57 -9.63 14.12
N ASP A 201 -1.41 -9.98 15.10
CA ASP A 201 -1.06 -9.87 16.53
C ASP A 201 0.13 -10.76 16.90
N ARG A 202 0.21 -11.97 16.35
CA ARG A 202 1.34 -12.89 16.60
C ARG A 202 2.60 -12.37 15.95
N LEU A 203 2.51 -11.81 14.75
CA LEU A 203 3.65 -11.18 14.07
C LEU A 203 4.15 -9.97 14.86
N LEU A 204 3.27 -9.08 15.29
CA LEU A 204 3.63 -7.92 16.11
C LEU A 204 4.25 -8.35 17.45
N TYR A 205 3.70 -9.38 18.09
CA TYR A 205 4.28 -9.93 19.32
C TYR A 205 5.68 -10.50 19.06
N ARG A 206 5.89 -11.24 17.98
CA ARG A 206 7.22 -11.76 17.62
C ARG A 206 8.25 -10.65 17.44
N LEU A 207 7.87 -9.57 16.77
CA LEU A 207 8.76 -8.45 16.46
C LEU A 207 9.03 -7.57 17.69
N PHE A 208 8.00 -7.30 18.50
CA PHE A 208 8.00 -6.19 19.45
C PHE A 208 7.56 -6.58 20.88
N HIS A 209 7.67 -7.87 21.29
CA HIS A 209 7.19 -8.32 22.60
C HIS A 209 7.86 -7.63 23.80
N GLU A 210 9.06 -7.08 23.62
CA GLU A 210 9.76 -6.29 24.66
C GLU A 210 9.38 -4.80 24.68
N GLU A 211 8.63 -4.33 23.67
CA GLU A 211 8.34 -2.91 23.43
C GLU A 211 6.95 -2.46 23.94
N GLN A 212 6.27 -3.28 24.76
CA GLN A 212 4.95 -2.96 25.33
C GLN A 212 3.90 -2.53 24.28
N VAL A 213 3.75 -3.31 23.21
CA VAL A 213 2.83 -3.02 22.10
C VAL A 213 1.38 -3.00 22.57
N ARG A 214 0.65 -1.95 22.17
CA ARG A 214 -0.80 -1.88 22.32
C ARG A 214 -1.47 -2.26 21.02
N ALA A 215 -2.17 -3.39 21.00
CA ALA A 215 -2.96 -3.82 19.86
C ALA A 215 -4.36 -3.16 19.86
N TYR A 216 -4.84 -2.80 18.67
CA TYR A 216 -6.18 -2.30 18.44
C TYR A 216 -6.99 -3.33 17.66
N PRO A 217 -8.34 -3.29 17.70
CA PRO A 217 -9.17 -4.19 16.90
C PRO A 217 -8.82 -4.10 15.41
N ALA A 218 -8.76 -5.25 14.76
CA ALA A 218 -8.47 -5.32 13.33
C ALA A 218 -9.60 -4.70 12.52
N ILE A 219 -9.23 -4.02 11.44
CA ILE A 219 -10.17 -3.50 10.43
C ILE A 219 -10.31 -4.55 9.34
N ASN A 220 -11.55 -4.97 9.08
CA ASN A 220 -11.82 -5.87 7.95
C ASN A 220 -11.68 -5.12 6.63
N LEU A 221 -10.95 -5.72 5.70
CA LEU A 221 -10.77 -5.17 4.37
C LEU A 221 -11.74 -5.82 3.39
N GLU A 222 -12.46 -5.00 2.65
CA GLU A 222 -13.43 -5.42 1.66
C GLU A 222 -13.15 -4.76 0.30
N THR A 223 -13.47 -5.46 -0.78
CA THR A 223 -13.39 -4.87 -2.10
C THR A 223 -14.69 -4.16 -2.43
N TYR A 224 -14.60 -2.95 -2.98
CA TYR A 224 -15.78 -2.27 -3.47
C TYR A 224 -15.61 -1.79 -4.91
N CYS A 225 -16.73 -1.57 -5.59
CA CYS A 225 -16.75 -0.93 -6.90
C CYS A 225 -17.77 0.20 -6.86
N SER A 226 -17.30 1.42 -7.12
CA SER A 226 -18.18 2.58 -7.27
C SER A 226 -18.75 2.72 -8.70
N CYS A 227 -18.36 1.81 -9.61
CA CYS A 227 -18.85 1.80 -10.98
C CYS A 227 -20.22 1.11 -10.99
N SER A 228 -21.30 1.88 -10.98
CA SER A 228 -22.62 1.38 -11.33
C SER A 228 -22.99 1.83 -12.74
N ARG A 229 -23.84 1.04 -13.40
CA ARG A 229 -24.35 1.40 -14.73
C ARG A 229 -25.09 2.74 -14.70
N GLU A 230 -25.87 2.96 -13.65
CA GLU A 230 -26.62 4.20 -13.44
C GLU A 230 -25.71 5.41 -13.35
N ARG A 231 -24.57 5.27 -12.65
CA ARG A 231 -23.59 6.35 -12.49
C ARG A 231 -22.86 6.66 -13.80
N VAL A 232 -22.58 5.65 -14.60
CA VAL A 232 -22.02 5.83 -15.96
C VAL A 232 -23.03 6.51 -16.86
N GLU A 233 -24.31 6.08 -16.83
CA GLU A 233 -25.39 6.69 -17.61
C GLU A 233 -25.63 8.15 -17.19
N GLU A 234 -25.57 8.44 -15.89
CA GLU A 234 -25.69 9.81 -15.36
C GLU A 234 -24.53 10.70 -15.85
N LEU A 235 -23.30 10.17 -15.84
CA LEU A 235 -22.12 10.85 -16.36
C LEU A 235 -22.30 11.18 -17.85
N LEU A 236 -22.71 10.19 -18.66
CA LEU A 236 -22.90 10.34 -20.09
C LEU A 236 -24.05 11.32 -20.45
N ARG A 237 -25.06 11.45 -19.59
CA ARG A 237 -26.14 12.43 -19.78
C ARG A 237 -25.73 13.88 -19.53
N ARG A 238 -24.58 14.11 -18.90
CA ARG A 238 -24.06 15.46 -18.62
C ARG A 238 -23.21 16.02 -19.77
N PHE A 239 -22.91 15.18 -20.75
CA PHE A 239 -22.20 15.53 -21.99
C PHE A 239 -23.13 15.44 -23.19
#